data_e121f5b89cfc7c3dfefe73c07e521b54
#
_entry.id   e121f5b89cfc7c3dfefe73c07e521b54
#
_cell.length_a   1.000
_cell.length_b   1.000
_cell.length_c   1.000
_cell.angle_alpha   90.00
_cell.angle_beta   90.00
_cell.angle_gamma   90.00
#
_symmetry.space_group_name_H-M   'P 1'
#
loop_
_entity.id
_entity.type
_entity.pdbx_description
1 polymer ?
#
loop_
_entity_poly.entity_id
_entity_poly.type
_entity_poly.pdbx_seq_one_letter_code
_entity_poly.pdbx_strand_id
1 'polypeptide(L)'
;MVFDTKTQLANIAVVTSETARIMQVLQSWPETRWQLPTYCPGWLAADAVAHLATGGDFYAQVIAAGRQGAPQLPWGASDAAGMRAARAEASKKLMDGGPQALLAGFQQSSAKLQEVFASLQAADLAKVAWHPRGLIPIGSWVGMRLLELVIHDWDIRQPHEDSAHLAPTALPAMVTTLPEMHAQFLAQRLTEGLDGLHVLRAGDTAWAFRIQGKTVTSLTQVPTIYDTCLRADAETLILLSVGRADAAAKQRHGDLTVSGNSAKVEQLCATLFRTL
;
A
#
# COMPACT_ATOMS: atom_id res chain seq x y z
N MET A 1 -11.91 10.62 -9.76
CA MET A 1 -10.46 10.90 -9.69
C MET A 1 -9.90 10.56 -11.05
N VAL A 2 -9.20 11.47 -11.70
CA VAL A 2 -8.51 11.15 -12.96
C VAL A 2 -7.17 10.54 -12.54
N PHE A 3 -6.99 9.23 -12.80
CA PHE A 3 -5.68 8.60 -12.68
C PHE A 3 -4.70 9.37 -13.57
N ASP A 4 -3.63 9.88 -12.99
CA ASP A 4 -2.52 10.31 -13.82
C ASP A 4 -1.83 9.07 -14.38
N THR A 5 -2.27 8.67 -15.56
CA THR A 5 -1.78 7.51 -16.31
C THR A 5 -0.26 7.53 -16.44
N LYS A 6 0.33 8.69 -16.67
CA LYS A 6 1.78 8.84 -16.82
C LYS A 6 2.51 8.50 -15.51
N THR A 7 2.02 9.02 -14.39
CA THR A 7 2.56 8.73 -13.06
C THR A 7 2.43 7.24 -12.73
N GLN A 8 1.28 6.61 -12.99
CA GLN A 8 1.10 5.18 -12.72
C GLN A 8 2.04 4.30 -13.55
N LEU A 9 2.22 4.60 -14.83
CA LEU A 9 3.18 3.88 -15.66
C LEU A 9 4.64 4.11 -15.20
N ALA A 10 4.98 5.32 -14.77
CA ALA A 10 6.30 5.62 -14.21
C ALA A 10 6.56 4.85 -12.90
N ASN A 11 5.55 4.66 -12.06
CA ASN A 11 5.66 3.90 -10.82
C ASN A 11 5.98 2.41 -11.04
N ILE A 12 5.69 1.85 -12.22
CA ILE A 12 6.10 0.47 -12.58
C ILE A 12 7.62 0.30 -12.50
N ALA A 13 8.38 1.29 -12.98
CA ALA A 13 9.84 1.26 -12.89
C ALA A 13 10.32 1.26 -11.43
N VAL A 14 9.64 2.00 -10.55
CA VAL A 14 9.95 2.03 -9.10
C VAL A 14 9.63 0.67 -8.46
N VAL A 15 8.49 0.04 -8.79
CA VAL A 15 8.17 -1.33 -8.33
C VAL A 15 9.26 -2.31 -8.75
N THR A 16 9.73 -2.21 -9.99
CA THR A 16 10.80 -3.07 -10.51
C THR A 16 12.11 -2.89 -9.75
N SER A 17 12.53 -1.64 -9.52
CA SER A 17 13.77 -1.34 -8.79
C SER A 17 13.70 -1.76 -7.33
N GLU A 18 12.58 -1.53 -6.64
CA GLU A 18 12.39 -1.96 -5.24
C GLU A 18 12.33 -3.48 -5.12
N THR A 19 11.69 -4.17 -6.06
CA THR A 19 11.71 -5.64 -6.11
C THR A 19 13.13 -6.17 -6.23
N ALA A 20 13.94 -5.60 -7.12
CA ALA A 20 15.33 -5.99 -7.31
C ALA A 20 16.19 -5.71 -6.07
N ARG A 21 16.01 -4.54 -5.44
CA ARG A 21 16.69 -4.18 -4.18
C ARG A 21 16.37 -5.17 -3.07
N ILE A 22 15.08 -5.45 -2.84
CA ILE A 22 14.64 -6.40 -1.81
C ILE A 22 15.19 -7.79 -2.09
N MET A 23 15.15 -8.26 -3.35
CA MET A 23 15.71 -9.56 -3.73
C MET A 23 17.20 -9.64 -3.39
N GLN A 24 17.97 -8.61 -3.70
CA GLN A 24 19.41 -8.56 -3.38
C GLN A 24 19.66 -8.64 -1.87
N VAL A 25 18.85 -7.95 -1.07
CA VAL A 25 18.92 -8.01 0.40
C VAL A 25 18.61 -9.42 0.90
N LEU A 26 17.51 -10.03 0.44
CA LEU A 26 17.09 -11.36 0.84
C LEU A 26 18.15 -12.43 0.49
N GLN A 27 18.79 -12.33 -0.67
CA GLN A 27 19.87 -13.25 -1.10
C GLN A 27 21.10 -13.17 -0.20
N SER A 28 21.34 -12.07 0.48
CA SER A 28 22.46 -11.89 1.40
C SER A 28 22.18 -12.38 2.83
N TRP A 29 20.96 -12.81 3.12
CA TRP A 29 20.57 -13.15 4.48
C TRP A 29 21.16 -14.49 4.95
N PRO A 30 21.74 -14.54 6.17
CA PRO A 30 22.02 -15.79 6.84
C PRO A 30 20.71 -16.49 7.21
N GLU A 31 20.76 -17.82 7.38
CA GLU A 31 19.58 -18.63 7.68
C GLU A 31 18.82 -18.15 8.93
N THR A 32 19.54 -17.70 9.94
CA THR A 32 18.95 -17.18 11.18
C THR A 32 18.10 -15.94 11.00
N ARG A 33 18.35 -15.12 9.95
CA ARG A 33 17.60 -13.90 9.68
C ARG A 33 16.13 -14.16 9.36
N TRP A 34 15.83 -15.29 8.72
CA TRP A 34 14.47 -15.67 8.33
C TRP A 34 13.55 -15.93 9.51
N GLN A 35 14.11 -16.25 10.69
CA GLN A 35 13.37 -16.54 11.92
C GLN A 35 13.23 -15.33 12.85
N LEU A 36 13.72 -14.17 12.47
CA LEU A 36 13.59 -12.97 13.30
C LEU A 36 12.17 -12.41 13.23
N PRO A 37 11.66 -11.87 14.35
CA PRO A 37 10.35 -11.22 14.38
C PRO A 37 10.35 -9.96 13.51
N THR A 38 9.17 -9.61 13.01
CA THR A 38 8.93 -8.36 12.28
C THR A 38 8.12 -7.38 13.12
N TYR A 39 7.92 -6.17 12.60
CA TYR A 39 6.99 -5.20 13.19
C TYR A 39 5.54 -5.71 13.18
N CYS A 40 5.18 -6.61 12.25
CA CYS A 40 3.85 -7.23 12.21
C CYS A 40 3.70 -8.24 13.35
N PRO A 41 2.76 -8.06 14.30
CA PRO A 41 2.60 -8.98 15.42
C PRO A 41 2.39 -10.43 14.98
N GLY A 42 3.22 -11.33 15.51
CA GLY A 42 3.16 -12.76 15.20
C GLY A 42 3.79 -13.18 13.88
N TRP A 43 4.38 -12.25 13.11
CA TRP A 43 5.08 -12.58 11.87
C TRP A 43 6.60 -12.63 12.05
N LEU A 44 7.20 -13.67 11.50
CA LEU A 44 8.64 -13.74 11.25
C LEU A 44 8.99 -13.13 9.88
N ALA A 45 10.27 -12.86 9.64
CA ALA A 45 10.74 -12.37 8.35
C ALA A 45 10.35 -13.32 7.20
N ALA A 46 10.38 -14.63 7.43
CA ALA A 46 9.90 -15.63 6.49
C ALA A 46 8.42 -15.44 6.12
N ASP A 47 7.54 -15.13 7.09
CA ASP A 47 6.11 -14.88 6.84
C ASP A 47 5.91 -13.66 5.95
N ALA A 48 6.64 -12.58 6.19
CA ALA A 48 6.57 -11.36 5.37
C ALA A 48 7.02 -11.64 3.93
N VAL A 49 8.07 -12.42 3.72
CA VAL A 49 8.52 -12.80 2.37
C VAL A 49 7.53 -13.74 1.68
N ALA A 50 6.95 -14.72 2.39
CA ALA A 50 5.88 -15.57 1.86
C ALA A 50 4.63 -14.75 1.46
N HIS A 51 4.28 -13.72 2.27
CA HIS A 51 3.21 -12.79 1.96
C HIS A 51 3.51 -11.99 0.68
N LEU A 52 4.72 -11.45 0.54
CA LEU A 52 5.12 -10.72 -0.66
C LEU A 52 5.15 -11.60 -1.92
N ALA A 53 5.59 -12.85 -1.80
CA ALA A 53 5.60 -13.83 -2.88
C ALA A 53 4.17 -14.18 -3.34
N THR A 54 3.32 -14.61 -2.41
CA THR A 54 1.90 -14.93 -2.72
C THR A 54 1.11 -13.71 -3.15
N GLY A 55 1.45 -12.51 -2.65
CA GLY A 55 0.91 -11.23 -3.10
C GLY A 55 1.26 -10.93 -4.55
N GLY A 56 2.50 -11.18 -4.98
CA GLY A 56 2.91 -11.02 -6.38
C GLY A 56 2.09 -11.91 -7.33
N ASP A 57 1.91 -13.18 -6.98
CA ASP A 57 1.09 -14.13 -7.73
C ASP A 57 -0.38 -13.70 -7.78
N PHE A 58 -0.93 -13.25 -6.63
CA PHE A 58 -2.28 -12.71 -6.55
C PHE A 58 -2.49 -11.54 -7.51
N TYR A 59 -1.62 -10.53 -7.47
CA TYR A 59 -1.69 -9.34 -8.31
C TYR A 59 -1.59 -9.69 -9.79
N ALA A 60 -0.65 -10.55 -10.16
CA ALA A 60 -0.47 -10.96 -11.55
C ALA A 60 -1.75 -11.59 -12.12
N GLN A 61 -2.40 -12.50 -11.38
CA GLN A 61 -3.60 -13.19 -11.83
C GLN A 61 -4.81 -12.25 -11.94
N VAL A 62 -5.10 -11.44 -10.92
CA VAL A 62 -6.28 -10.56 -10.92
C VAL A 62 -6.17 -9.44 -11.96
N ILE A 63 -4.97 -8.88 -12.14
CA ILE A 63 -4.72 -7.84 -13.14
C ILE A 63 -4.85 -8.41 -14.55
N ALA A 64 -4.27 -9.58 -14.82
CA ALA A 64 -4.39 -10.24 -16.12
C ALA A 64 -5.85 -10.51 -16.49
N ALA A 65 -6.65 -11.02 -15.55
CA ALA A 65 -8.08 -11.26 -15.73
C ALA A 65 -8.88 -9.97 -15.95
N GLY A 66 -8.63 -8.94 -15.12
CA GLY A 66 -9.27 -7.63 -15.24
C GLY A 66 -8.96 -6.94 -16.57
N ARG A 67 -7.70 -7.04 -17.03
CA ARG A 67 -7.27 -6.52 -18.33
C ARG A 67 -8.06 -7.12 -19.50
N GLN A 68 -8.42 -8.40 -19.40
CA GLN A 68 -9.25 -9.11 -20.39
C GLN A 68 -10.74 -8.78 -20.29
N GLY A 69 -11.14 -7.93 -19.32
CA GLY A 69 -12.55 -7.59 -19.06
C GLY A 69 -13.33 -8.66 -18.30
N ALA A 70 -12.64 -9.66 -17.73
CA ALA A 70 -13.22 -10.76 -16.96
C ALA A 70 -12.64 -10.80 -15.52
N PRO A 71 -12.90 -9.77 -14.67
CA PRO A 71 -12.35 -9.75 -13.32
C PRO A 71 -12.86 -10.94 -12.52
N GLN A 72 -11.95 -11.76 -12.01
CA GLN A 72 -12.25 -12.99 -11.28
C GLN A 72 -11.25 -13.19 -10.12
N LEU A 73 -11.63 -14.08 -9.20
CA LEU A 73 -10.77 -14.50 -8.11
C LEU A 73 -9.54 -15.24 -8.64
N PRO A 74 -8.37 -15.09 -8.00
CA PRO A 74 -7.17 -15.82 -8.38
C PRO A 74 -7.23 -17.29 -7.93
N TRP A 75 -6.30 -18.10 -8.42
CA TRP A 75 -6.13 -19.53 -8.12
C TRP A 75 -7.36 -20.39 -8.44
N GLY A 76 -8.23 -19.96 -9.35
CA GLY A 76 -9.45 -20.69 -9.71
C GLY A 76 -10.50 -20.77 -8.59
N ALA A 77 -10.39 -19.93 -7.58
CA ALA A 77 -11.31 -19.91 -6.46
C ALA A 77 -12.71 -19.44 -6.91
N SER A 78 -13.74 -20.07 -6.35
CA SER A 78 -15.14 -19.70 -6.59
C SER A 78 -15.65 -18.61 -5.65
N ASP A 79 -14.99 -18.42 -4.50
CA ASP A 79 -15.37 -17.44 -3.48
C ASP A 79 -14.16 -16.94 -2.68
N ALA A 80 -14.39 -15.95 -1.82
CA ALA A 80 -13.33 -15.34 -1.01
C ALA A 80 -12.73 -16.30 0.03
N ALA A 81 -13.47 -17.30 0.50
CA ALA A 81 -12.97 -18.29 1.45
C ALA A 81 -11.99 -19.25 0.75
N GLY A 82 -12.38 -19.77 -0.42
CA GLY A 82 -11.53 -20.61 -1.27
C GLY A 82 -10.25 -19.88 -1.70
N MET A 83 -10.33 -18.59 -2.04
CA MET A 83 -9.18 -17.78 -2.36
C MET A 83 -8.22 -17.65 -1.16
N ARG A 84 -8.74 -17.37 0.05
CA ARG A 84 -7.90 -17.31 1.26
C ARG A 84 -7.24 -18.65 1.57
N ALA A 85 -7.98 -19.76 1.42
CA ALA A 85 -7.45 -21.11 1.62
C ALA A 85 -6.32 -21.42 0.62
N ALA A 86 -6.52 -21.13 -0.67
CA ALA A 86 -5.52 -21.33 -1.70
C ALA A 86 -4.25 -20.48 -1.44
N ARG A 87 -4.41 -19.22 -1.00
CA ARG A 87 -3.27 -18.37 -0.63
C ARG A 87 -2.53 -18.92 0.59
N ALA A 88 -3.25 -19.35 1.62
CA ALA A 88 -2.67 -19.93 2.83
C ALA A 88 -1.86 -21.20 2.51
N GLU A 89 -2.39 -22.06 1.65
CA GLU A 89 -1.69 -23.28 1.20
C GLU A 89 -0.42 -22.93 0.41
N ALA A 90 -0.50 -21.94 -0.50
CA ALA A 90 0.67 -21.47 -1.24
C ALA A 90 1.75 -20.90 -0.30
N SER A 91 1.35 -20.09 0.71
CA SER A 91 2.27 -19.56 1.72
C SER A 91 2.90 -20.70 2.54
N LYS A 92 2.09 -21.65 2.99
CA LYS A 92 2.57 -22.82 3.75
C LYS A 92 3.61 -23.60 2.96
N LYS A 93 3.36 -23.87 1.69
CA LYS A 93 4.29 -24.59 0.80
C LYS A 93 5.65 -23.87 0.70
N LEU A 94 5.64 -22.53 0.60
CA LEU A 94 6.89 -21.76 0.57
C LEU A 94 7.63 -21.84 1.92
N MET A 95 6.90 -21.72 3.03
CA MET A 95 7.46 -21.82 4.38
C MET A 95 8.06 -23.19 4.65
N ASP A 96 7.36 -24.28 4.32
CA ASP A 96 7.83 -25.66 4.48
C ASP A 96 9.11 -25.94 3.67
N GLY A 97 9.28 -25.26 2.51
CA GLY A 97 10.47 -25.37 1.67
C GLY A 97 11.66 -24.51 2.12
N GLY A 98 11.49 -23.70 3.17
CA GLY A 98 12.54 -22.89 3.79
C GLY A 98 13.04 -21.72 2.94
N PRO A 99 14.18 -21.11 3.32
CA PRO A 99 14.69 -19.88 2.71
C PRO A 99 14.84 -19.93 1.19
N GLN A 100 15.30 -21.04 0.66
CA GLN A 100 15.49 -21.18 -0.80
C GLN A 100 14.16 -21.19 -1.56
N ALA A 101 13.12 -21.84 -1.02
CA ALA A 101 11.80 -21.86 -1.61
C ALA A 101 11.13 -20.46 -1.53
N LEU A 102 11.35 -19.75 -0.42
CA LEU A 102 10.88 -18.36 -0.25
C LEU A 102 11.51 -17.42 -1.26
N LEU A 103 12.83 -17.47 -1.44
CA LEU A 103 13.56 -16.68 -2.45
C LEU A 103 13.06 -17.00 -3.87
N ALA A 104 13.00 -18.28 -4.23
CA ALA A 104 12.53 -18.72 -5.53
C ALA A 104 11.07 -18.30 -5.77
N GLY A 105 10.19 -18.45 -4.79
CA GLY A 105 8.79 -18.01 -4.86
C GLY A 105 8.64 -16.51 -5.04
N PHE A 106 9.39 -15.71 -4.27
CA PHE A 106 9.39 -14.26 -4.43
C PHE A 106 9.92 -13.82 -5.80
N GLN A 107 11.01 -14.43 -6.28
CA GLN A 107 11.57 -14.16 -7.60
C GLN A 107 10.56 -14.50 -8.71
N GLN A 108 9.99 -15.69 -8.68
CA GLN A 108 9.07 -16.17 -9.72
C GLN A 108 7.78 -15.33 -9.78
N SER A 109 7.16 -15.06 -8.63
CA SER A 109 5.93 -14.28 -8.58
C SER A 109 6.17 -12.83 -9.00
N SER A 110 7.31 -12.26 -8.61
CA SER A 110 7.70 -10.90 -9.01
C SER A 110 7.97 -10.81 -10.51
N ALA A 111 8.64 -11.79 -11.12
CA ALA A 111 8.86 -11.82 -12.56
C ALA A 111 7.54 -11.86 -13.35
N LYS A 112 6.61 -12.75 -12.95
CA LYS A 112 5.26 -12.81 -13.55
C LYS A 112 4.52 -11.46 -13.45
N LEU A 113 4.56 -10.83 -12.26
CA LEU A 113 3.89 -9.55 -12.07
C LEU A 113 4.55 -8.44 -12.90
N GLN A 114 5.87 -8.43 -13.02
CA GLN A 114 6.61 -7.48 -13.86
C GLN A 114 6.24 -7.65 -15.34
N GLU A 115 6.09 -8.87 -15.85
CA GLU A 115 5.61 -9.13 -17.22
C GLU A 115 4.20 -8.54 -17.43
N VAL A 116 3.29 -8.75 -16.46
CA VAL A 116 1.95 -8.17 -16.50
C VAL A 116 2.03 -6.64 -16.52
N PHE A 117 2.79 -6.03 -15.61
CA PHE A 117 2.95 -4.57 -15.54
C PHE A 117 3.58 -3.98 -16.80
N ALA A 118 4.63 -4.61 -17.33
CA ALA A 118 5.30 -4.15 -18.56
C ALA A 118 4.38 -4.20 -19.79
N SER A 119 3.38 -5.06 -19.78
CA SER A 119 2.40 -5.18 -20.86
C SER A 119 1.21 -4.21 -20.78
N LEU A 120 1.06 -3.45 -19.67
CA LEU A 120 -0.04 -2.51 -19.47
C LEU A 120 0.07 -1.31 -20.42
N GLN A 121 -1.07 -0.96 -20.99
CA GLN A 121 -1.25 0.25 -21.80
C GLN A 121 -2.09 1.27 -21.02
N ALA A 122 -2.05 2.53 -21.43
CA ALA A 122 -2.84 3.60 -20.81
C ALA A 122 -4.34 3.24 -20.67
N ALA A 123 -4.92 2.60 -21.69
CA ALA A 123 -6.31 2.18 -21.70
C ALA A 123 -6.62 1.04 -20.71
N ASP A 124 -5.62 0.26 -20.28
CA ASP A 124 -5.81 -0.81 -19.33
C ASP A 124 -5.96 -0.30 -17.89
N LEU A 125 -5.38 0.86 -17.57
CA LEU A 125 -5.35 1.38 -16.20
C LEU A 125 -6.74 1.73 -15.64
N ALA A 126 -7.70 2.08 -16.51
CA ALA A 126 -9.09 2.35 -16.15
C ALA A 126 -9.95 1.08 -16.03
N LYS A 127 -9.50 -0.06 -16.60
CA LYS A 127 -10.18 -1.34 -16.41
C LYS A 127 -10.10 -1.76 -14.96
N VAL A 128 -11.00 -2.63 -14.53
CA VAL A 128 -11.07 -3.07 -13.12
C VAL A 128 -10.59 -4.50 -12.95
N ALA A 129 -9.95 -4.75 -11.82
CA ALA A 129 -9.56 -6.09 -11.39
C ALA A 129 -10.23 -6.41 -10.04
N TRP A 130 -10.38 -7.70 -9.75
CA TRP A 130 -11.02 -8.17 -8.53
C TRP A 130 -10.11 -7.96 -7.32
N HIS A 131 -10.67 -7.44 -6.23
CA HIS A 131 -10.02 -7.29 -4.95
C HIS A 131 -11.02 -7.66 -3.83
N PRO A 132 -10.61 -8.15 -2.64
CA PRO A 132 -11.51 -8.46 -1.53
C PRO A 132 -12.43 -7.30 -1.10
N ARG A 133 -12.06 -6.07 -1.37
CA ARG A 133 -12.85 -4.85 -1.11
C ARG A 133 -13.74 -4.41 -2.27
N GLY A 134 -13.82 -5.18 -3.36
CA GLY A 134 -14.60 -4.87 -4.56
C GLY A 134 -13.72 -4.74 -5.82
N LEU A 135 -14.32 -4.26 -6.92
CA LEU A 135 -13.58 -4.03 -8.15
C LEU A 135 -12.75 -2.74 -8.03
N ILE A 136 -11.45 -2.85 -8.30
CA ILE A 136 -10.49 -1.73 -8.20
C ILE A 136 -9.87 -1.49 -9.56
N PRO A 137 -9.70 -0.21 -9.99
CA PRO A 137 -8.99 0.11 -11.23
C PRO A 137 -7.57 -0.46 -11.25
N ILE A 138 -7.15 -0.99 -12.41
CA ILE A 138 -5.82 -1.62 -12.57
C ILE A 138 -4.70 -0.63 -12.23
N GLY A 139 -4.86 0.65 -12.54
CA GLY A 139 -3.87 1.68 -12.19
C GLY A 139 -3.53 1.75 -10.70
N SER A 140 -4.50 1.49 -9.81
CA SER A 140 -4.28 1.49 -8.35
C SER A 140 -3.37 0.34 -7.89
N TRP A 141 -3.33 -0.76 -8.62
CA TRP A 141 -2.57 -1.95 -8.23
C TRP A 141 -1.06 -1.75 -8.27
N VAL A 142 -0.58 -0.86 -9.14
CA VAL A 142 0.85 -0.51 -9.20
C VAL A 142 1.28 0.15 -7.88
N GLY A 143 0.54 1.16 -7.44
CA GLY A 143 0.81 1.84 -6.16
C GLY A 143 0.63 0.92 -4.95
N MET A 144 -0.40 0.07 -4.96
CA MET A 144 -0.62 -0.92 -3.90
C MET A 144 0.56 -1.91 -3.81
N ARG A 145 1.09 -2.38 -4.95
CA ARG A 145 2.27 -3.28 -4.93
C ARG A 145 3.51 -2.58 -4.39
N LEU A 146 3.71 -1.32 -4.74
CA LEU A 146 4.83 -0.54 -4.21
C LEU A 146 4.74 -0.40 -2.69
N LEU A 147 3.55 -0.07 -2.18
CA LEU A 147 3.32 -0.01 -0.73
C LEU A 147 3.63 -1.34 -0.05
N GLU A 148 3.10 -2.47 -0.55
CA GLU A 148 3.37 -3.81 0.01
C GLU A 148 4.88 -4.09 0.10
N LEU A 149 5.63 -3.83 -0.98
CA LEU A 149 7.07 -4.07 -1.02
C LEU A 149 7.82 -3.24 0.02
N VAL A 150 7.60 -1.92 0.02
CA VAL A 150 8.38 -0.98 0.84
C VAL A 150 8.00 -1.08 2.31
N ILE A 151 6.72 -1.26 2.62
CA ILE A 151 6.26 -1.37 4.01
C ILE A 151 6.71 -2.69 4.63
N HIS A 152 6.60 -3.82 3.92
CA HIS A 152 7.06 -5.09 4.50
C HIS A 152 8.59 -5.22 4.54
N ASP A 153 9.34 -4.56 3.66
CA ASP A 153 10.78 -4.39 3.84
C ASP A 153 11.10 -3.61 5.12
N TRP A 154 10.37 -2.53 5.39
CA TRP A 154 10.49 -1.77 6.63
C TRP A 154 10.06 -2.60 7.84
N ASP A 155 8.93 -3.32 7.79
CA ASP A 155 8.44 -4.19 8.87
C ASP A 155 9.48 -5.23 9.31
N ILE A 156 10.23 -5.78 8.34
CA ILE A 156 11.30 -6.75 8.61
C ILE A 156 12.49 -6.10 9.31
N ARG A 157 12.84 -4.87 8.96
CA ARG A 157 14.04 -4.20 9.47
C ARG A 157 13.82 -3.48 10.79
N GLN A 158 12.65 -2.89 10.97
CA GLN A 158 12.35 -1.98 12.07
C GLN A 158 12.66 -2.53 13.46
N PRO A 159 12.37 -3.79 13.83
CA PRO A 159 12.70 -4.31 15.16
C PRO A 159 14.20 -4.51 15.41
N HIS A 160 15.04 -4.40 14.37
CA HIS A 160 16.47 -4.75 14.40
C HIS A 160 17.41 -3.62 14.01
N GLU A 161 16.87 -2.47 13.63
CA GLU A 161 17.62 -1.29 13.25
C GLU A 161 17.21 -0.12 14.16
N ASP A 162 18.18 0.60 14.72
CA ASP A 162 17.93 1.74 15.62
C ASP A 162 17.07 2.83 14.95
N SER A 163 17.13 2.92 13.62
CA SER A 163 16.40 3.91 12.83
C SER A 163 16.09 3.36 11.44
N ALA A 164 15.09 2.48 11.35
CA ALA A 164 14.63 1.98 10.06
C ALA A 164 13.81 3.04 9.32
N HIS A 165 14.24 3.39 8.11
CA HIS A 165 13.56 4.31 7.21
C HIS A 165 12.96 3.57 6.02
N LEU A 166 11.89 4.12 5.43
CA LEU A 166 11.38 3.67 4.14
C LEU A 166 12.43 3.96 3.06
N ALA A 167 12.42 3.16 1.98
CA ALA A 167 13.35 3.37 0.86
C ALA A 167 13.19 4.78 0.27
N PRO A 168 14.18 5.68 0.36
CA PRO A 168 14.02 7.07 -0.06
C PRO A 168 13.67 7.23 -1.53
N THR A 169 14.17 6.31 -2.38
CA THR A 169 13.90 6.26 -3.82
C THR A 169 12.44 5.95 -4.15
N ALA A 170 11.72 5.28 -3.24
CA ALA A 170 10.31 4.93 -3.41
C ALA A 170 9.35 6.02 -2.91
N LEU A 171 9.78 6.89 -1.98
CA LEU A 171 8.90 7.86 -1.32
C LEU A 171 8.10 8.73 -2.31
N PRO A 172 8.69 9.33 -3.37
CA PRO A 172 7.93 10.15 -4.30
C PRO A 172 6.80 9.37 -4.98
N ALA A 173 7.05 8.13 -5.40
CA ALA A 173 6.06 7.26 -6.02
C ALA A 173 4.97 6.83 -5.02
N MET A 174 5.34 6.50 -3.78
CA MET A 174 4.39 6.14 -2.72
C MET A 174 3.46 7.30 -2.38
N VAL A 175 3.97 8.52 -2.29
CA VAL A 175 3.14 9.72 -2.03
C VAL A 175 2.06 9.90 -3.09
N THR A 176 2.33 9.57 -4.36
CA THR A 176 1.31 9.68 -5.42
C THR A 176 0.13 8.72 -5.24
N THR A 177 0.27 7.68 -4.42
CA THR A 177 -0.79 6.70 -4.14
C THR A 177 -1.70 7.13 -2.98
N LEU A 178 -1.21 8.00 -2.09
CA LEU A 178 -1.92 8.39 -0.87
C LEU A 178 -3.29 9.05 -1.13
N PRO A 179 -3.46 9.96 -2.10
CA PRO A 179 -4.75 10.61 -2.33
C PRO A 179 -5.87 9.61 -2.61
N GLU A 180 -5.60 8.59 -3.43
CA GLU A 180 -6.58 7.54 -3.72
C GLU A 180 -6.84 6.64 -2.53
N MET A 181 -5.80 6.20 -1.85
CA MET A 181 -5.92 5.38 -0.64
C MET A 181 -6.72 6.10 0.45
N HIS A 182 -6.46 7.38 0.68
CA HIS A 182 -7.20 8.17 1.65
C HIS A 182 -8.67 8.39 1.23
N ALA A 183 -8.94 8.61 -0.06
CA ALA A 183 -10.30 8.69 -0.56
C ALA A 183 -11.07 7.38 -0.30
N GLN A 184 -10.44 6.23 -0.52
CA GLN A 184 -11.03 4.91 -0.23
C GLN A 184 -11.26 4.71 1.27
N PHE A 185 -10.30 5.08 2.12
CA PHE A 185 -10.45 4.98 3.57
C PHE A 185 -11.59 5.86 4.08
N LEU A 186 -11.65 7.10 3.61
CA LEU A 186 -12.75 8.01 3.92
C LEU A 186 -14.09 7.41 3.48
N ALA A 187 -14.20 6.94 2.24
CA ALA A 187 -15.46 6.38 1.71
C ALA A 187 -15.92 5.13 2.50
N GLN A 188 -15.00 4.30 2.99
CA GLN A 188 -15.30 3.05 3.70
C GLN A 188 -15.53 3.23 5.20
N ARG A 189 -14.92 4.26 5.81
CA ARG A 189 -14.84 4.41 7.27
C ARG A 189 -15.43 5.73 7.76
N LEU A 190 -16.08 6.48 6.86
CA LEU A 190 -16.62 7.79 7.17
C LEU A 190 -17.64 7.69 8.32
N THR A 191 -17.41 8.49 9.35
CA THR A 191 -18.33 8.71 10.47
C THR A 191 -18.97 10.10 10.31
N GLU A 192 -20.09 10.32 11.01
CA GLU A 192 -20.72 11.65 11.06
C GLU A 192 -19.78 12.70 11.64
N GLY A 193 -19.94 13.97 11.22
CA GLY A 193 -19.18 15.09 11.78
C GLY A 193 -17.96 15.54 10.99
N LEU A 194 -17.60 14.85 9.90
CA LEU A 194 -16.49 15.25 9.03
C LEU A 194 -16.88 16.15 7.85
N ASP A 195 -18.11 16.68 7.82
CA ASP A 195 -18.50 17.60 6.75
C ASP A 195 -17.53 18.80 6.64
N GLY A 196 -17.06 19.08 5.42
CA GLY A 196 -16.13 20.19 5.20
C GLY A 196 -15.03 19.92 4.19
N LEU A 197 -14.00 20.76 4.26
CA LEU A 197 -12.82 20.73 3.42
C LEU A 197 -11.60 20.28 4.22
N HIS A 198 -10.97 19.19 3.79
CA HIS A 198 -9.85 18.56 4.47
C HIS A 198 -8.63 18.52 3.57
N VAL A 199 -7.50 19.02 4.06
CA VAL A 199 -6.24 19.10 3.33
C VAL A 199 -5.22 18.17 3.98
N LEU A 200 -4.46 17.44 3.16
CA LEU A 200 -3.29 16.68 3.59
C LEU A 200 -2.06 17.15 2.82
N ARG A 201 -0.91 17.17 3.50
CA ARG A 201 0.37 17.58 2.93
C ARG A 201 1.46 16.61 3.32
N ALA A 202 2.13 16.04 2.29
CA ALA A 202 3.32 15.21 2.43
C ALA A 202 4.50 15.99 1.82
N GLY A 203 5.27 16.69 2.66
CA GLY A 203 6.27 17.65 2.18
C GLY A 203 5.62 18.72 1.30
N ASP A 204 6.06 18.81 0.03
CA ASP A 204 5.56 19.79 -0.95
C ASP A 204 4.30 19.29 -1.70
N THR A 205 3.98 18.01 -1.60
CA THR A 205 2.78 17.44 -2.23
C THR A 205 1.56 17.65 -1.35
N ALA A 206 0.44 18.08 -1.95
CA ALA A 206 -0.80 18.31 -1.21
C ALA A 206 -2.01 17.82 -2.01
N TRP A 207 -3.02 17.35 -1.30
CA TRP A 207 -4.33 16.99 -1.85
C TRP A 207 -5.43 17.34 -0.87
N ALA A 208 -6.66 17.36 -1.35
CA ALA A 208 -7.79 17.75 -0.54
C ALA A 208 -9.05 16.97 -0.89
N PHE A 209 -9.92 16.87 0.11
CA PHE A 209 -11.23 16.25 0.01
C PHE A 209 -12.32 17.22 0.46
N ARG A 210 -13.46 17.16 -0.23
CA ARG A 210 -14.73 17.68 0.27
C ARG A 210 -15.54 16.51 0.77
N ILE A 211 -16.02 16.61 2.01
CA ILE A 211 -16.92 15.64 2.62
C ILE A 211 -18.27 16.32 2.85
N GLN A 212 -19.35 15.66 2.40
CA GLN A 212 -20.74 16.11 2.59
C GLN A 212 -21.60 14.88 2.88
N GLY A 213 -22.06 14.73 4.11
CA GLY A 213 -22.72 13.51 4.58
C GLY A 213 -21.86 12.28 4.37
N LYS A 214 -22.29 11.35 3.53
CA LYS A 214 -21.53 10.13 3.17
C LYS A 214 -20.74 10.24 1.86
N THR A 215 -20.69 11.43 1.26
CA THR A 215 -20.01 11.64 -0.03
C THR A 215 -18.63 12.23 0.19
N VAL A 216 -17.61 11.56 -0.35
CA VAL A 216 -16.22 12.01 -0.39
C VAL A 216 -15.86 12.39 -1.81
N THR A 217 -15.48 13.65 -2.03
CA THR A 217 -15.04 14.16 -3.33
C THR A 217 -13.60 14.62 -3.25
N SER A 218 -12.71 14.01 -4.02
CA SER A 218 -11.35 14.50 -4.20
C SER A 218 -11.36 15.80 -5.01
N LEU A 219 -10.63 16.80 -4.55
CA LEU A 219 -10.55 18.08 -5.22
C LEU A 219 -9.35 18.11 -6.19
N THR A 220 -9.52 18.78 -7.32
CA THR A 220 -8.45 18.99 -8.31
C THR A 220 -7.47 20.08 -7.89
N GLN A 221 -7.91 20.98 -7.00
CA GLN A 221 -7.10 22.06 -6.45
C GLN A 221 -7.19 22.06 -4.93
N VAL A 222 -6.07 22.33 -4.28
CA VAL A 222 -6.01 22.46 -2.81
C VAL A 222 -6.57 23.82 -2.42
N PRO A 223 -7.64 23.88 -1.59
CA PRO A 223 -8.25 25.15 -1.18
C PRO A 223 -7.32 25.90 -0.23
N THR A 224 -7.40 27.24 -0.23
CA THR A 224 -6.70 28.11 0.72
C THR A 224 -7.44 28.22 2.07
N ILE A 225 -8.76 28.00 2.06
CA ILE A 225 -9.61 27.95 3.27
C ILE A 225 -10.09 26.52 3.42
N TYR A 226 -9.90 25.95 4.60
CA TYR A 226 -10.21 24.56 4.90
C TYR A 226 -10.62 24.39 6.36
N ASP A 227 -11.34 23.31 6.66
CA ASP A 227 -11.74 22.94 8.03
C ASP A 227 -10.60 22.28 8.79
N THR A 228 -9.79 21.45 8.11
CA THR A 228 -8.61 20.80 8.72
C THR A 228 -7.45 20.72 7.74
N CYS A 229 -6.22 20.75 8.28
CA CYS A 229 -5.02 20.41 7.54
C CYS A 229 -4.11 19.52 8.38
N LEU A 230 -3.68 18.39 7.80
CA LEU A 230 -2.67 17.50 8.35
C LEU A 230 -1.40 17.63 7.50
N ARG A 231 -0.26 17.91 8.13
CA ARG A 231 1.03 18.05 7.44
C ARG A 231 2.10 17.20 8.12
N ALA A 232 2.80 16.41 7.34
CA ALA A 232 4.01 15.69 7.76
C ALA A 232 4.99 15.62 6.59
N ASP A 233 6.19 15.08 6.80
CA ASP A 233 7.00 14.62 5.69
C ASP A 233 6.39 13.38 5.00
N ALA A 234 6.96 12.97 3.88
CA ALA A 234 6.44 11.86 3.09
C ALA A 234 6.45 10.54 3.86
N GLU A 235 7.56 10.22 4.52
CA GLU A 235 7.71 8.97 5.26
C GLU A 235 6.75 8.89 6.44
N THR A 236 6.69 9.92 7.25
CA THR A 236 5.77 10.01 8.39
C THR A 236 4.32 9.82 7.96
N LEU A 237 3.89 10.51 6.89
CA LEU A 237 2.51 10.39 6.43
C LEU A 237 2.19 9.00 5.86
N ILE A 238 3.14 8.37 5.16
CA ILE A 238 2.99 6.99 4.68
C ILE A 238 2.85 6.03 5.87
N LEU A 239 3.76 6.07 6.84
CA LEU A 239 3.73 5.19 8.01
C LEU A 239 2.44 5.37 8.84
N LEU A 240 1.97 6.60 9.01
CA LEU A 240 0.67 6.88 9.62
C LEU A 240 -0.49 6.23 8.84
N SER A 241 -0.48 6.39 7.52
CA SER A 241 -1.54 5.91 6.63
C SER A 241 -1.66 4.38 6.61
N VAL A 242 -0.56 3.67 6.83
CA VAL A 242 -0.53 2.20 6.89
C VAL A 242 -0.50 1.65 8.33
N GLY A 243 -0.72 2.50 9.33
CA GLY A 243 -0.80 2.10 10.75
C GLY A 243 0.52 1.63 11.36
N ARG A 244 1.64 2.14 10.86
CA ARG A 244 2.99 1.86 11.37
C ARG A 244 3.53 2.98 12.26
N ALA A 245 2.78 4.06 12.42
CA ALA A 245 3.08 5.14 13.34
C ALA A 245 1.82 5.59 14.09
N ASP A 246 1.99 6.09 15.31
CA ASP A 246 0.92 6.65 16.15
C ASP A 246 0.81 8.16 15.91
N ALA A 247 -0.37 8.63 15.49
CA ALA A 247 -0.61 10.02 15.15
C ALA A 247 -0.43 10.97 16.35
N ALA A 248 -0.83 10.56 17.54
CA ALA A 248 -0.70 11.38 18.74
C ALA A 248 0.77 11.51 19.17
N ALA A 249 1.55 10.42 19.06
CA ALA A 249 2.99 10.46 19.28
C ALA A 249 3.67 11.40 18.27
N LYS A 250 3.35 11.27 16.98
CA LYS A 250 3.91 12.13 15.93
C LYS A 250 3.57 13.61 16.09
N GLN A 251 2.35 13.92 16.61
CA GLN A 251 1.98 15.30 16.97
C GLN A 251 2.82 15.82 18.13
N ARG A 252 2.99 15.04 19.21
CA ARG A 252 3.80 15.46 20.39
C ARG A 252 5.26 15.73 20.03
N HIS A 253 5.82 14.98 19.07
CA HIS A 253 7.21 15.18 18.60
C HIS A 253 7.35 16.27 17.53
N GLY A 254 6.21 16.81 17.01
CA GLY A 254 6.23 17.82 15.95
C GLY A 254 6.37 17.28 14.52
N ASP A 255 6.42 15.95 14.35
CA ASP A 255 6.52 15.30 13.04
C ASP A 255 5.18 15.35 12.26
N LEU A 256 4.06 15.44 12.97
CA LEU A 256 2.73 15.69 12.42
C LEU A 256 2.20 17.01 12.93
N THR A 257 2.04 17.98 12.05
CA THR A 257 1.41 19.26 12.35
C THR A 257 -0.05 19.23 11.91
N VAL A 258 -0.94 19.69 12.78
CA VAL A 258 -2.38 19.76 12.52
C VAL A 258 -2.89 21.17 12.69
N SER A 259 -3.88 21.56 11.90
CA SER A 259 -4.56 22.86 12.05
C SER A 259 -6.02 22.77 11.64
N GLY A 260 -6.83 23.73 12.16
CA GLY A 260 -8.27 23.83 11.90
C GLY A 260 -9.11 23.36 13.11
N ASN A 261 -10.31 22.87 12.85
CA ASN A 261 -11.23 22.41 13.89
C ASN A 261 -10.71 21.15 14.59
N SER A 262 -10.42 21.22 15.88
CA SER A 262 -9.78 20.16 16.66
C SER A 262 -10.58 18.85 16.66
N ALA A 263 -11.90 18.89 16.80
CA ALA A 263 -12.74 17.70 16.80
C ALA A 263 -12.71 16.99 15.42
N LYS A 264 -12.77 17.78 14.34
CA LYS A 264 -12.65 17.24 12.98
C LYS A 264 -11.24 16.68 12.71
N VAL A 265 -10.18 17.31 13.24
CA VAL A 265 -8.80 16.81 13.13
C VAL A 265 -8.67 15.44 13.80
N GLU A 266 -9.13 15.31 15.06
CA GLU A 266 -9.10 14.04 15.78
C GLU A 266 -9.83 12.94 15.03
N GLN A 267 -11.04 13.23 14.56
CA GLN A 267 -11.87 12.30 13.82
C GLN A 267 -11.25 11.92 12.45
N LEU A 268 -10.65 12.88 11.74
CA LEU A 268 -9.96 12.64 10.49
C LEU A 268 -8.74 11.73 10.69
N CYS A 269 -7.91 11.99 11.71
CA CYS A 269 -6.80 11.13 12.08
C CYS A 269 -7.27 9.70 12.42
N ALA A 270 -8.33 9.57 13.24
CA ALA A 270 -8.90 8.28 13.59
C ALA A 270 -9.48 7.51 12.37
N THR A 271 -9.93 8.22 11.34
CA THR A 271 -10.44 7.62 10.09
C THR A 271 -9.33 7.17 9.16
N LEU A 272 -8.28 8.00 9.00
CA LEU A 272 -7.20 7.76 8.04
C LEU A 272 -6.07 6.88 8.59
N PHE A 273 -5.70 7.04 9.87
CA PHE A 273 -4.49 6.48 10.48
C PHE A 273 -4.81 5.33 11.43
N ARG A 274 -5.41 4.27 10.90
CA ARG A 274 -5.69 3.05 11.66
C ARG A 274 -4.74 1.94 11.24
N THR A 275 -4.38 1.07 12.20
CA THR A 275 -3.74 -0.21 11.88
C THR A 275 -4.61 -1.00 10.92
N LEU A 276 -4.02 -1.48 9.83
CA LEU A 276 -4.70 -2.24 8.79
C LEU A 276 -4.93 -3.69 9.21
#